data_0b888cf3ffd40d9291999dffd9eb685a
#
_entry.id   0b888cf3ffd40d9291999dffd9eb685a
#
_cell.length_a   1.000
_cell.length_b   1.000
_cell.length_c   1.000
_cell.angle_alpha   90.00
_cell.angle_beta   90.00
_cell.angle_gamma   90.00
#
_symmetry.space_group_name_H-M   'P 1'
#
loop_
_entity.id
_entity.type
_entity.pdbx_description
1 polymer ?
#
loop_
_entity_poly.entity_id
_entity_poly.type
_entity_poly.pdbx_seq_one_letter_code
_entity_poly.pdbx_strand_id
1 'polypeptide(L)'
;MLKKSLFVTLLSFCSVCILAQETDTAKVKKGYEFTDIKVLKTTPVKDQDRSGTCWSFSGIGLIENELLRMGKPEIDLSEMFVVRYCYLDKAIKYVRMHGEMNFSGGGGVSDVFYVMKKYGMVPEEVYNGLHYGTDSHKHGELDAVVKSYI
;
A
#
# COMPACT_ATOMS: atom_id res chain seq x y z
N MET A 1 26.31 -64.72 0.71
CA MET A 1 27.33 -63.73 0.34
C MET A 1 26.82 -62.65 -0.63
N LEU A 2 25.81 -62.94 -1.43
CA LEU A 2 25.29 -62.00 -2.46
C LEU A 2 24.58 -60.75 -1.90
N LYS A 3 23.89 -60.88 -0.74
CA LYS A 3 23.12 -59.75 -0.14
C LYS A 3 24.01 -58.65 0.44
N LYS A 4 25.20 -58.93 0.91
CA LYS A 4 26.15 -57.94 1.46
C LYS A 4 26.85 -57.14 0.36
N SER A 5 27.11 -57.76 -0.80
CA SER A 5 27.73 -57.08 -1.94
C SER A 5 26.79 -56.07 -2.60
N LEU A 6 25.46 -56.37 -2.64
CA LEU A 6 24.46 -55.50 -3.21
C LEU A 6 24.24 -54.21 -2.34
N PHE A 7 24.43 -54.34 -1.02
CA PHE A 7 24.26 -53.21 -0.12
C PHE A 7 25.42 -52.19 -0.19
N VAL A 8 26.66 -52.73 -0.40
CA VAL A 8 27.85 -51.87 -0.55
C VAL A 8 27.84 -51.13 -1.89
N THR A 9 27.36 -51.74 -2.97
CA THR A 9 27.22 -51.06 -4.25
C THR A 9 26.13 -50.01 -4.24
N LEU A 10 25.03 -50.23 -3.51
CA LEU A 10 23.96 -49.21 -3.38
C LEU A 10 24.43 -47.99 -2.59
N LEU A 11 25.20 -48.19 -1.49
CA LEU A 11 25.78 -47.09 -0.72
C LEU A 11 26.82 -46.28 -1.53
N SER A 12 27.63 -46.97 -2.37
CA SER A 12 28.62 -46.31 -3.22
C SER A 12 27.98 -45.42 -4.31
N PHE A 13 26.79 -45.81 -4.83
CA PHE A 13 26.08 -45.07 -5.83
C PHE A 13 25.42 -43.79 -5.23
N CYS A 14 24.97 -43.87 -3.97
CA CYS A 14 24.39 -42.72 -3.25
C CYS A 14 25.44 -41.65 -2.92
N SER A 15 26.72 -42.07 -2.70
CA SER A 15 27.80 -41.13 -2.36
C SER A 15 28.27 -40.32 -3.59
N VAL A 16 28.10 -40.83 -4.80
CA VAL A 16 28.47 -40.11 -6.04
C VAL A 16 27.44 -39.05 -6.42
N CYS A 17 26.17 -39.24 -6.05
CA CYS A 17 25.12 -38.25 -6.28
C CYS A 17 25.25 -36.98 -5.41
N ILE A 18 25.97 -37.07 -4.27
CA ILE A 18 26.14 -35.91 -3.36
C ILE A 18 27.23 -34.95 -3.86
N LEU A 19 28.15 -35.43 -4.74
CA LEU A 19 29.19 -34.58 -5.30
C LEU A 19 28.77 -33.82 -6.58
N ALA A 20 27.55 -34.07 -7.08
CA ALA A 20 27.05 -33.43 -8.31
C ALA A 20 26.15 -32.20 -8.01
N GLN A 21 26.07 -31.75 -6.78
CA GLN A 21 25.57 -30.42 -6.50
C GLN A 21 26.68 -29.39 -6.66
N GLU A 22 27.13 -29.18 -7.88
CA GLU A 22 27.68 -27.88 -8.24
C GLU A 22 26.59 -26.87 -7.96
N THR A 23 26.78 -26.12 -6.89
CA THR A 23 26.05 -24.90 -6.66
C THR A 23 26.32 -24.01 -7.86
N ASP A 24 25.40 -24.03 -8.83
CA ASP A 24 25.34 -23.00 -9.85
C ASP A 24 25.09 -21.71 -9.08
N THR A 25 26.18 -21.07 -8.65
CA THR A 25 26.17 -19.71 -8.19
C THR A 25 25.78 -18.90 -9.40
N ALA A 26 24.46 -18.84 -9.64
CA ALA A 26 23.89 -17.95 -10.62
C ALA A 26 24.59 -16.61 -10.38
N LYS A 27 25.41 -16.19 -11.34
CA LYS A 27 26.06 -14.88 -11.31
C LYS A 27 24.96 -13.87 -11.04
N VAL A 28 24.86 -13.43 -9.77
CA VAL A 28 23.94 -12.36 -9.40
C VAL A 28 24.27 -11.24 -10.36
N LYS A 29 23.36 -11.00 -11.31
CA LYS A 29 23.52 -9.87 -12.22
C LYS A 29 23.65 -8.66 -11.31
N LYS A 30 24.85 -8.06 -11.32
CA LYS A 30 25.10 -6.84 -10.58
C LYS A 30 24.03 -5.84 -11.00
N GLY A 31 23.14 -5.46 -10.08
CA GLY A 31 22.10 -4.49 -10.38
C GLY A 31 22.69 -3.15 -10.75
N TYR A 32 21.84 -2.23 -11.18
CA TYR A 32 22.27 -0.86 -11.42
C TYR A 32 22.74 -0.23 -10.11
N GLU A 33 23.90 0.42 -10.15
CA GLU A 33 24.39 1.24 -9.03
C GLU A 33 23.90 2.68 -9.27
N PHE A 34 23.08 3.19 -8.33
CA PHE A 34 22.57 4.56 -8.39
C PHE A 34 23.36 5.44 -7.43
N THR A 35 23.61 6.66 -7.85
CA THR A 35 24.20 7.68 -7.00
C THR A 35 23.17 8.77 -6.75
N ASP A 36 22.92 9.07 -5.48
CA ASP A 36 22.00 10.13 -5.11
C ASP A 36 22.60 11.49 -5.48
N ILE A 37 21.94 12.19 -6.40
CA ILE A 37 22.33 13.55 -6.80
C ILE A 37 21.72 14.55 -5.81
N LYS A 38 20.48 14.28 -5.36
CA LYS A 38 19.77 15.14 -4.43
C LYS A 38 18.72 14.31 -3.67
N VAL A 39 18.79 14.35 -2.35
CA VAL A 39 17.77 13.75 -1.47
C VAL A 39 16.99 14.87 -0.80
N LEU A 40 15.67 14.84 -0.94
CA LEU A 40 14.77 15.76 -0.26
C LEU A 40 14.24 15.09 1.01
N LYS A 41 14.08 15.87 2.09
CA LYS A 41 13.40 15.37 3.30
C LYS A 41 11.94 15.06 2.96
N THR A 42 11.47 13.89 3.36
CA THR A 42 10.09 13.43 3.18
C THR A 42 9.54 12.91 4.49
N THR A 43 8.21 12.89 4.61
CA THR A 43 7.50 12.17 5.66
C THR A 43 7.63 10.66 5.46
N PRO A 44 7.45 9.82 6.51
CA PRO A 44 7.46 8.37 6.38
C PRO A 44 6.41 7.86 5.39
N VAL A 45 6.72 6.75 4.73
CA VAL A 45 5.76 6.06 3.87
C VAL A 45 4.73 5.34 4.74
N LYS A 46 3.45 5.53 4.41
CA LYS A 46 2.32 4.90 5.11
C LYS A 46 1.70 3.80 4.26
N ASP A 47 1.15 2.78 4.92
CA ASP A 47 0.46 1.67 4.26
C ASP A 47 -1.05 1.96 4.20
N GLN A 48 -1.61 1.92 3.00
CA GLN A 48 -3.06 2.05 2.78
C GLN A 48 -3.82 0.74 3.02
N ASP A 49 -3.13 -0.37 3.22
CA ASP A 49 -3.73 -1.69 3.28
C ASP A 49 -4.64 -2.01 2.06
N ARG A 50 -5.82 -2.53 2.31
CA ARG A 50 -6.82 -2.90 1.29
C ARG A 50 -7.96 -1.89 1.20
N SER A 51 -7.65 -0.60 1.29
CA SER A 51 -8.65 0.46 1.26
C SER A 51 -8.97 0.99 -0.14
N GLY A 52 -8.09 0.78 -1.13
CA GLY A 52 -8.26 1.36 -2.48
C GLY A 52 -8.08 2.88 -2.51
N THR A 53 -7.37 3.45 -1.54
CA THR A 53 -7.25 4.89 -1.30
C THR A 53 -5.85 5.47 -1.57
N CYS A 54 -5.04 4.80 -2.42
CA CYS A 54 -3.69 5.23 -2.79
C CYS A 54 -3.61 6.71 -3.22
N TRP A 55 -4.65 7.22 -3.86
CA TRP A 55 -4.77 8.61 -4.28
C TRP A 55 -4.77 9.59 -3.10
N SER A 56 -5.39 9.22 -1.96
CA SER A 56 -5.39 10.02 -0.74
C SER A 56 -4.02 10.00 -0.08
N PHE A 57 -3.42 8.82 0.09
CA PHE A 57 -2.07 8.66 0.66
C PHE A 57 -1.03 9.43 -0.15
N SER A 58 -1.06 9.30 -1.47
CA SER A 58 -0.14 10.04 -2.35
C SER A 58 -0.37 11.55 -2.29
N GLY A 59 -1.62 11.98 -2.24
CA GLY A 59 -1.96 13.41 -2.22
C GLY A 59 -1.64 14.07 -0.88
N ILE A 60 -1.87 13.36 0.23
CA ILE A 60 -1.49 13.83 1.58
C ILE A 60 0.04 13.87 1.70
N GLY A 61 0.74 12.81 1.32
CA GLY A 61 2.20 12.81 1.31
C GLY A 61 2.81 13.93 0.47
N LEU A 62 2.18 14.30 -0.66
CA LEU A 62 2.59 15.46 -1.44
C LEU A 62 2.46 16.77 -0.63
N ILE A 63 1.33 16.96 0.07
CA ILE A 63 1.09 18.18 0.88
C ILE A 63 2.08 18.23 2.05
N GLU A 64 2.28 17.14 2.77
CA GLU A 64 3.22 17.05 3.89
C GLU A 64 4.65 17.36 3.44
N ASN A 65 5.09 16.77 2.33
CA ASN A 65 6.42 17.03 1.78
C ASN A 65 6.59 18.45 1.30
N GLU A 66 5.53 19.08 0.77
CA GLU A 66 5.55 20.47 0.37
C GLU A 66 5.63 21.40 1.60
N LEU A 67 4.95 21.07 2.69
CA LEU A 67 5.09 21.79 3.96
C LEU A 67 6.52 21.72 4.49
N LEU A 68 7.14 20.54 4.45
CA LEU A 68 8.56 20.38 4.82
C LEU A 68 9.48 21.21 3.92
N ARG A 69 9.23 21.21 2.60
CA ARG A 69 9.98 22.03 1.65
C ARG A 69 9.85 23.52 1.94
N MET A 70 8.71 23.97 2.44
CA MET A 70 8.45 25.36 2.87
C MET A 70 9.03 25.68 4.25
N GLY A 71 9.76 24.75 4.89
CA GLY A 71 10.33 24.93 6.23
C GLY A 71 9.31 24.89 7.36
N LYS A 72 8.13 24.31 7.13
CA LYS A 72 7.15 24.08 8.18
C LYS A 72 7.52 22.86 9.02
N PRO A 73 7.05 22.78 10.27
CA PRO A 73 7.18 21.57 11.07
C PRO A 73 6.61 20.36 10.34
N GLU A 74 7.16 19.19 10.64
CA GLU A 74 6.60 17.92 10.20
C GLU A 74 5.21 17.73 10.83
N ILE A 75 4.24 17.42 10.01
CA ILE A 75 2.86 17.15 10.42
C ILE A 75 2.39 15.88 9.73
N ASP A 76 1.66 15.07 10.47
CA ASP A 76 1.05 13.84 10.01
C ASP A 76 -0.45 14.12 9.80
N LEU A 77 -0.90 14.18 8.53
CA LEU A 77 -2.26 14.51 8.14
C LEU A 77 -3.07 13.25 7.85
N SER A 78 -4.36 13.28 8.19
CA SER A 78 -5.25 12.13 8.03
C SER A 78 -5.67 11.93 6.57
N GLU A 79 -5.26 10.81 5.99
CA GLU A 79 -5.74 10.33 4.69
C GLU A 79 -7.21 9.93 4.75
N MET A 80 -7.62 9.30 5.87
CA MET A 80 -8.98 8.79 6.02
C MET A 80 -10.01 9.88 6.26
N PHE A 81 -9.62 11.03 6.78
CA PHE A 81 -10.49 12.21 6.81
C PHE A 81 -10.86 12.64 5.39
N VAL A 82 -9.89 12.70 4.50
CA VAL A 82 -10.12 13.02 3.08
C VAL A 82 -11.01 11.98 2.41
N VAL A 83 -10.69 10.70 2.63
CA VAL A 83 -11.46 9.58 2.09
C VAL A 83 -12.92 9.67 2.52
N ARG A 84 -13.19 9.89 3.80
CA ARG A 84 -14.55 10.02 4.36
C ARG A 84 -15.37 11.07 3.61
N TYR A 85 -14.82 12.26 3.44
CA TYR A 85 -15.55 13.34 2.77
C TYR A 85 -15.70 13.12 1.28
N CYS A 86 -14.73 12.50 0.62
CA CYS A 86 -14.87 12.06 -0.75
C CYS A 86 -15.99 11.03 -0.92
N TYR A 87 -16.09 10.05 -0.02
CA TYR A 87 -17.18 9.07 -0.06
C TYR A 87 -18.55 9.74 0.11
N LEU A 88 -18.67 10.68 1.04
CA LEU A 88 -19.90 11.45 1.25
C LEU A 88 -20.31 12.19 -0.02
N ASP A 89 -19.39 12.94 -0.61
CA ASP A 89 -19.68 13.73 -1.82
C ASP A 89 -19.97 12.82 -3.04
N LYS A 90 -19.29 11.68 -3.15
CA LYS A 90 -19.59 10.67 -4.19
C LYS A 90 -20.98 10.05 -3.99
N ALA A 91 -21.37 9.72 -2.76
CA ALA A 91 -22.69 9.19 -2.45
C ALA A 91 -23.80 10.18 -2.86
N ILE A 92 -23.62 11.46 -2.49
CA ILE A 92 -24.56 12.53 -2.88
C ILE A 92 -24.66 12.65 -4.40
N LYS A 93 -23.53 12.60 -5.11
CA LYS A 93 -23.50 12.66 -6.58
C LYS A 93 -24.14 11.42 -7.20
N TYR A 94 -23.86 10.23 -6.68
CA TYR A 94 -24.43 8.97 -7.15
C TYR A 94 -25.95 9.01 -7.10
N VAL A 95 -26.53 9.43 -5.97
CA VAL A 95 -27.99 9.58 -5.83
C VAL A 95 -28.54 10.62 -6.81
N ARG A 96 -27.89 11.79 -6.92
CA ARG A 96 -28.32 12.85 -7.85
C ARG A 96 -28.24 12.47 -9.33
N MET A 97 -27.31 11.57 -9.67
CA MET A 97 -27.14 11.03 -11.01
C MET A 97 -27.91 9.73 -11.24
N HIS A 98 -28.87 9.40 -10.37
CA HIS A 98 -29.69 8.19 -10.45
C HIS A 98 -28.90 6.89 -10.63
N GLY A 99 -27.72 6.79 -10.02
CA GLY A 99 -26.83 5.63 -10.12
C GLY A 99 -25.94 5.58 -11.37
N GLU A 100 -26.03 6.57 -12.25
CA GLU A 100 -25.28 6.64 -13.52
C GLU A 100 -23.85 7.14 -13.35
N MET A 101 -23.20 6.73 -12.25
CA MET A 101 -21.78 6.97 -12.03
C MET A 101 -21.15 5.87 -11.19
N ASN A 102 -19.83 5.73 -11.30
CA ASN A 102 -19.12 4.76 -10.47
C ASN A 102 -19.02 5.25 -9.02
N PHE A 103 -19.45 4.38 -8.09
CA PHE A 103 -19.24 4.57 -6.65
C PHE A 103 -18.26 3.51 -6.14
N SER A 104 -17.05 3.92 -5.80
CA SER A 104 -15.98 3.04 -5.29
C SER A 104 -14.90 3.83 -4.57
N GLY A 105 -13.94 3.12 -3.94
CA GLY A 105 -12.80 3.68 -3.22
C GLY A 105 -11.83 4.54 -4.04
N GLY A 106 -11.80 4.36 -5.38
CA GLY A 106 -10.90 5.10 -6.26
C GLY A 106 -11.12 6.62 -6.23
N GLY A 107 -10.09 7.39 -6.50
CA GLY A 107 -10.13 8.85 -6.56
C GLY A 107 -8.86 9.41 -7.21
N GLY A 108 -8.68 10.71 -7.15
CA GLY A 108 -7.50 11.39 -7.67
C GLY A 108 -6.92 12.41 -6.68
N VAL A 109 -5.71 12.85 -6.92
CA VAL A 109 -5.04 13.87 -6.09
C VAL A 109 -5.86 15.17 -6.06
N SER A 110 -6.58 15.48 -7.12
CA SER A 110 -7.51 16.62 -7.16
C SER A 110 -8.60 16.56 -6.10
N ASP A 111 -9.02 15.35 -5.71
CA ASP A 111 -10.03 15.16 -4.66
C ASP A 111 -9.48 15.54 -3.29
N VAL A 112 -8.18 15.32 -3.05
CA VAL A 112 -7.50 15.76 -1.82
C VAL A 112 -7.54 17.28 -1.70
N PHE A 113 -7.16 18.01 -2.75
CA PHE A 113 -7.22 19.46 -2.75
C PHE A 113 -8.65 20.00 -2.64
N TYR A 114 -9.62 19.33 -3.26
CA TYR A 114 -11.02 19.66 -3.14
C TYR A 114 -11.52 19.53 -1.69
N VAL A 115 -11.22 18.41 -1.01
CA VAL A 115 -11.59 18.20 0.38
C VAL A 115 -10.90 19.20 1.29
N MET A 116 -9.60 19.41 1.10
CA MET A 116 -8.82 20.40 1.85
C MET A 116 -9.45 21.78 1.76
N LYS A 117 -9.84 22.20 0.57
CA LYS A 117 -10.48 23.51 0.35
C LYS A 117 -11.88 23.63 0.97
N LYS A 118 -12.66 22.54 0.93
CA LYS A 118 -14.07 22.55 1.34
C LYS A 118 -14.27 22.22 2.80
N TYR A 119 -13.49 21.29 3.33
CA TYR A 119 -13.70 20.71 4.68
C TYR A 119 -12.50 20.93 5.62
N GLY A 120 -11.38 21.37 5.07
CA GLY A 120 -10.13 21.48 5.82
C GLY A 120 -9.37 20.15 5.88
N MET A 121 -8.44 20.09 6.82
CA MET A 121 -7.59 18.92 7.10
C MET A 121 -7.46 18.76 8.60
N VAL A 122 -7.23 17.52 9.06
CA VAL A 122 -6.98 17.21 10.46
C VAL A 122 -5.73 16.34 10.58
N PRO A 123 -5.02 16.37 11.74
CA PRO A 123 -3.95 15.43 12.02
C PRO A 123 -4.46 13.99 12.09
N GLU A 124 -3.59 13.03 11.79
CA GLU A 124 -3.88 11.60 11.83
C GLU A 124 -4.34 11.15 13.24
N GLU A 125 -3.73 11.70 14.28
CA GLU A 125 -4.11 11.43 15.68
C GLU A 125 -5.56 11.82 16.02
N VAL A 126 -6.15 12.76 15.27
CA VAL A 126 -7.53 13.22 15.45
C VAL A 126 -8.52 12.30 14.73
N TYR A 127 -8.13 11.78 13.58
CA TYR A 127 -8.98 10.91 12.77
C TYR A 127 -8.17 9.92 11.95
N ASN A 128 -7.93 8.75 12.50
CA ASN A 128 -7.20 7.67 11.81
C ASN A 128 -8.09 6.74 10.95
N GLY A 129 -9.41 6.86 11.06
CA GLY A 129 -10.36 6.03 10.31
C GLY A 129 -10.52 4.59 10.81
N LEU A 130 -9.92 4.21 11.95
CA LEU A 130 -9.91 2.85 12.50
C LEU A 130 -10.80 2.80 13.75
N HIS A 131 -12.14 2.81 13.56
CA HIS A 131 -13.08 2.90 14.68
C HIS A 131 -13.90 1.62 14.93
N TYR A 132 -13.56 0.50 14.28
CA TYR A 132 -14.35 -0.74 14.33
C TYR A 132 -13.54 -1.98 14.77
N GLY A 133 -12.47 -1.77 15.52
CA GLY A 133 -11.73 -2.85 16.20
C GLY A 133 -10.69 -3.56 15.32
N THR A 134 -10.27 -2.95 14.21
CA THR A 134 -9.14 -3.40 13.39
C THR A 134 -8.03 -2.36 13.42
N ASP A 135 -6.82 -2.81 13.14
CA ASP A 135 -5.61 -2.00 13.01
C ASP A 135 -5.18 -1.77 11.55
N SER A 136 -6.05 -2.14 10.61
CA SER A 136 -5.79 -2.05 9.18
C SER A 136 -7.04 -1.63 8.39
N HIS A 137 -6.82 -0.87 7.30
CA HIS A 137 -7.89 -0.35 6.44
C HIS A 137 -8.36 -1.39 5.42
N LYS A 138 -9.57 -1.93 5.60
CA LYS A 138 -10.18 -2.91 4.69
C LYS A 138 -11.57 -2.40 4.28
N HIS A 139 -11.65 -1.76 3.12
CA HIS A 139 -12.86 -1.04 2.69
C HIS A 139 -13.82 -1.86 1.82
N GLY A 140 -13.51 -3.14 1.51
CA GLY A 140 -14.38 -3.96 0.64
C GLY A 140 -15.80 -4.11 1.19
N GLU A 141 -15.94 -4.35 2.50
CA GLU A 141 -17.26 -4.43 3.15
C GLU A 141 -17.94 -3.06 3.23
N LEU A 142 -17.19 -2.03 3.59
CA LEU A 142 -17.66 -0.64 3.60
C LEU A 142 -18.23 -0.23 2.24
N ASP A 143 -17.48 -0.49 1.16
CA ASP A 143 -17.89 -0.18 -0.21
C ASP A 143 -19.20 -0.89 -0.59
N ALA A 144 -19.31 -2.18 -0.25
CA ALA A 144 -20.51 -2.97 -0.53
C ALA A 144 -21.73 -2.47 0.24
N VAL A 145 -21.57 -2.21 1.53
CA VAL A 145 -22.66 -1.73 2.41
C VAL A 145 -23.12 -0.35 1.97
N VAL A 146 -22.21 0.60 1.80
CA VAL A 146 -22.58 1.97 1.42
C VAL A 146 -23.24 1.98 0.05
N LYS A 147 -22.70 1.23 -0.93
CA LYS A 147 -23.31 1.11 -2.26
C LYS A 147 -24.72 0.49 -2.24
N SER A 148 -24.97 -0.42 -1.31
CA SER A 148 -26.29 -1.04 -1.16
C SER A 148 -27.29 -0.10 -0.50
N TYR A 149 -26.82 0.86 0.28
CA TYR A 149 -27.67 1.81 1.02
C TYR A 149 -28.11 3.00 0.16
N ILE A 150 -27.28 3.44 -0.80
CA ILE A 150 -27.54 4.59 -1.67
C ILE A 150 -28.17 4.18 -3.01
#